data_9d8ffee73460b46eb00399a263394d53
#
_entry.id   9d8ffee73460b46eb00399a263394d53
#
_cell.length_a   1.000
_cell.length_b   1.000
_cell.length_c   1.000
_cell.angle_alpha   90.00
_cell.angle_beta   90.00
_cell.angle_gamma   90.00
#
_symmetry.space_group_name_H-M   'P 1'
#
loop_
_entity.id
_entity.type
_entity.pdbx_description
1 polymer ?
#
loop_
_entity_poly.entity_id
_entity_poly.type
_entity_poly.pdbx_seq_one_letter_code
_entity_poly.pdbx_strand_id
1 'polypeptide(L)'
;MNAADDWQALPANPLILTVTGELGCCPQGQALFDLQRLDALPQMEVKTLTPWTDQEDNYRGVRLSVLLDELKAQGQRIDATALNDYSMLLNLPAARQYPVILATRKNGKVMRVRDKGPIWIIYPLSDFPELRKEEHHHAMVWQLKSLNIGR
;
A
#
# COMPACT_ATOMS: atom_id res chain seq x y z
N MET A 1 25.67 -7.25 0.56
CA MET A 1 24.26 -6.85 0.46
C MET A 1 23.84 -6.12 1.72
N ASN A 2 23.20 -5.00 1.56
CA ASN A 2 22.66 -4.24 2.68
C ASN A 2 21.48 -4.99 3.29
N ALA A 3 21.39 -5.03 4.62
CA ALA A 3 20.27 -5.69 5.30
C ALA A 3 18.92 -5.12 4.87
N ALA A 4 18.87 -3.82 4.50
CA ALA A 4 17.64 -3.18 4.02
C ALA A 4 17.18 -3.73 2.68
N ASP A 5 18.05 -4.40 1.93
CA ASP A 5 17.71 -4.93 0.61
C ASP A 5 17.22 -6.38 0.69
N ASP A 6 17.26 -6.99 1.87
CA ASP A 6 16.78 -8.36 2.04
C ASP A 6 15.34 -8.34 2.57
N TRP A 7 14.41 -8.12 1.63
CA TRP A 7 13.00 -8.07 1.98
C TRP A 7 12.40 -9.43 2.28
N GLN A 8 13.13 -10.51 1.99
CA GLN A 8 12.64 -11.86 2.22
C GLN A 8 12.83 -12.33 3.66
N ALA A 9 13.80 -11.75 4.36
CA ALA A 9 14.07 -12.13 5.75
C ALA A 9 12.98 -11.56 6.66
N LEU A 10 12.68 -12.28 7.75
CA LEU A 10 11.71 -11.80 8.73
C LEU A 10 12.19 -10.49 9.36
N PRO A 11 11.32 -9.49 9.47
CA PRO A 11 11.67 -8.25 10.17
C PRO A 11 11.69 -8.45 11.68
N ALA A 12 12.23 -7.46 12.39
CA ALA A 12 12.36 -7.52 13.86
C ALA A 12 11.02 -7.42 14.57
N ASN A 13 10.05 -6.74 13.95
CA ASN A 13 8.72 -6.48 14.55
C ASN A 13 7.65 -7.32 13.84
N PRO A 14 6.42 -7.38 14.39
CA PRO A 14 5.34 -8.14 13.73
C PRO A 14 5.09 -7.68 12.30
N LEU A 15 4.80 -8.65 11.43
CA LEU A 15 4.46 -8.35 10.03
C LEU A 15 3.16 -7.59 9.94
N ILE A 16 3.14 -6.56 9.08
CA ILE A 16 1.91 -5.86 8.74
C ILE A 16 1.60 -5.92 7.25
N LEU A 17 2.57 -6.27 6.41
CA LEU A 17 2.36 -6.40 4.98
C LEU A 17 3.23 -7.52 4.41
N THR A 18 2.61 -8.40 3.63
CA THR A 18 3.30 -9.40 2.84
C THR A 18 3.04 -9.12 1.37
N VAL A 19 4.09 -9.01 0.57
CA VAL A 19 3.97 -8.85 -0.88
C VAL A 19 4.48 -10.13 -1.53
N THR A 20 3.68 -10.73 -2.40
CA THR A 20 4.03 -12.00 -3.05
C THR A 20 3.93 -11.88 -4.56
N GLY A 21 4.52 -12.85 -5.26
CA GLY A 21 4.37 -13.00 -6.70
C GLY A 21 5.61 -12.65 -7.49
N GLU A 22 5.44 -11.95 -8.61
CA GLU A 22 6.50 -11.65 -9.57
C GLU A 22 7.36 -10.49 -9.08
N LEU A 23 8.29 -10.78 -8.19
CA LEU A 23 9.17 -9.79 -7.57
C LEU A 23 10.62 -10.04 -7.98
N GLY A 24 11.20 -9.12 -8.74
CA GLY A 24 12.59 -9.25 -9.21
C GLY A 24 13.61 -9.15 -8.08
N CYS A 25 13.25 -8.53 -6.96
CA CYS A 25 14.14 -8.45 -5.80
C CYS A 25 14.34 -9.80 -5.12
N CYS A 26 13.34 -10.66 -5.24
CA CYS A 26 13.12 -11.71 -4.25
C CYS A 26 12.86 -13.03 -4.95
N PRO A 27 13.92 -13.87 -5.10
CA PRO A 27 13.79 -15.14 -5.84
C PRO A 27 12.73 -16.08 -5.28
N GLN A 28 12.41 -15.94 -3.98
CA GLN A 28 11.36 -16.75 -3.36
C GLN A 28 9.96 -16.21 -3.57
N GLY A 29 9.86 -15.05 -4.26
CA GLY A 29 8.56 -14.44 -4.58
C GLY A 29 7.82 -13.88 -3.39
N GLN A 30 8.55 -13.42 -2.36
CA GLN A 30 7.93 -12.93 -1.13
C GLN A 30 8.77 -11.82 -0.51
N ALA A 31 8.12 -10.73 -0.13
CA ALA A 31 8.74 -9.63 0.59
C ALA A 31 7.92 -9.33 1.84
N LEU A 32 8.60 -9.15 2.98
CA LEU A 32 7.98 -9.08 4.31
C LEU A 32 8.24 -7.71 4.93
N PHE A 33 7.19 -7.05 5.38
CA PHE A 33 7.28 -5.71 5.95
C PHE A 33 6.64 -5.63 7.32
N ASP A 34 7.39 -5.06 8.27
CA ASP A 34 6.85 -4.49 9.48
C ASP A 34 6.73 -2.98 9.25
N LEU A 35 6.24 -2.24 10.25
CA LEU A 35 6.10 -0.79 10.11
C LEU A 35 7.47 -0.12 9.89
N GLN A 36 8.50 -0.59 10.60
CA GLN A 36 9.83 -0.01 10.50
C GLN A 36 10.37 -0.10 9.07
N ARG A 37 10.19 -1.24 8.41
CA ARG A 37 10.64 -1.42 7.03
C ARG A 37 9.88 -0.53 6.06
N LEU A 38 8.57 -0.38 6.26
CA LEU A 38 7.78 0.52 5.42
C LEU A 38 8.22 1.98 5.63
N ASP A 39 8.48 2.36 6.88
CA ASP A 39 8.93 3.72 7.18
C ASP A 39 10.33 4.02 6.62
N ALA A 40 11.14 3.00 6.38
CA ALA A 40 12.47 3.16 5.81
C ALA A 40 12.43 3.51 4.32
N LEU A 41 11.32 3.28 3.64
CA LEU A 41 11.13 3.69 2.25
C LEU A 41 10.73 5.16 2.20
N PRO A 42 10.95 5.85 1.07
CA PRO A 42 10.51 7.25 0.94
C PRO A 42 9.04 7.40 1.26
N GLN A 43 8.70 8.35 2.10
CA GLN A 43 7.34 8.60 2.54
C GLN A 43 6.71 9.75 1.77
N MET A 44 5.39 9.71 1.64
CA MET A 44 4.62 10.74 0.97
C MET A 44 3.37 11.07 1.77
N GLU A 45 2.96 12.32 1.74
CA GLU A 45 1.71 12.75 2.37
C GLU A 45 0.67 13.06 1.31
N VAL A 46 -0.57 12.63 1.58
CA VAL A 46 -1.72 12.91 0.72
C VAL A 46 -2.84 13.45 1.60
N LYS A 47 -3.25 14.68 1.33
CA LYS A 47 -4.40 15.29 2.02
C LYS A 47 -5.61 15.15 1.13
N THR A 48 -6.63 14.44 1.60
CA THR A 48 -7.78 14.14 0.75
C THR A 48 -9.02 13.79 1.54
N LEU A 49 -10.18 14.04 0.91
CA LEU A 49 -11.44 13.42 1.30
C LEU A 49 -11.43 11.97 0.84
N THR A 50 -12.21 11.14 1.51
CA THR A 50 -12.51 9.78 1.06
C THR A 50 -14.02 9.58 1.10
N PRO A 51 -14.55 8.53 0.43
CA PRO A 51 -15.98 8.25 0.48
C PRO A 51 -16.52 7.97 1.89
N TRP A 52 -15.62 7.68 2.85
CA TRP A 52 -16.00 7.28 4.21
C TRP A 52 -15.67 8.34 5.27
N THR A 53 -15.20 9.52 4.86
CA THR A 53 -14.84 10.59 5.80
C THR A 53 -15.55 11.88 5.44
N ASP A 54 -15.77 12.73 6.45
CA ASP A 54 -16.50 13.99 6.29
C ASP A 54 -15.58 15.18 6.02
N GLN A 55 -14.28 15.01 6.19
CA GLN A 55 -13.30 16.08 6.06
C GLN A 55 -12.04 15.57 5.39
N GLU A 56 -11.23 16.51 4.89
CA GLU A 56 -9.92 16.16 4.39
C GLU A 56 -8.99 15.85 5.55
N ASP A 57 -8.40 14.65 5.52
CA ASP A 57 -7.38 14.24 6.48
C ASP A 57 -6.04 14.13 5.77
N ASN A 58 -4.96 14.24 6.53
CA ASN A 58 -3.61 14.08 6.02
C ASN A 58 -3.14 12.64 6.25
N TYR A 59 -2.90 11.93 5.15
CA TYR A 59 -2.44 10.53 5.20
C TYR A 59 -0.97 10.48 4.81
N ARG A 60 -0.23 9.56 5.42
CA ARG A 60 1.19 9.40 5.13
C ARG A 60 1.52 7.93 4.97
N GLY A 61 2.34 7.63 3.98
CA GLY A 61 2.83 6.28 3.75
C GLY A 61 3.75 6.23 2.54
N VAL A 62 4.11 5.03 2.12
CA VAL A 62 4.92 4.84 0.93
C VAL A 62 4.03 4.87 -0.30
N ARG A 63 4.47 5.54 -1.36
CA ARG A 63 3.76 5.54 -2.63
C ARG A 63 3.80 4.12 -3.21
N LEU A 64 2.65 3.63 -3.69
CA LEU A 64 2.56 2.27 -4.21
C LEU A 64 3.57 2.02 -5.33
N SER A 65 3.72 2.97 -6.26
CA SER A 65 4.68 2.82 -7.35
C SER A 65 6.12 2.72 -6.83
N VAL A 66 6.45 3.44 -5.77
CA VAL A 66 7.79 3.38 -5.16
C VAL A 66 8.04 2.00 -4.56
N LEU A 67 7.05 1.44 -3.86
CA LEU A 67 7.16 0.08 -3.32
C LEU A 67 7.35 -0.93 -4.44
N LEU A 68 6.55 -0.83 -5.51
CA LEU A 68 6.65 -1.75 -6.63
C LEU A 68 8.02 -1.69 -7.30
N ASP A 69 8.57 -0.48 -7.45
CA ASP A 69 9.89 -0.29 -8.05
C ASP A 69 10.99 -0.84 -7.14
N GLU A 70 10.87 -0.62 -5.82
CA GLU A 70 11.83 -1.16 -4.85
C GLU A 70 11.89 -2.68 -4.90
N LEU A 71 10.73 -3.32 -5.05
CA LEU A 71 10.63 -4.77 -5.10
C LEU A 71 10.86 -5.32 -6.51
N LYS A 72 11.07 -4.45 -7.49
CA LYS A 72 11.22 -4.83 -8.91
C LYS A 72 10.06 -5.72 -9.34
N ALA A 73 8.85 -5.27 -9.01
CA ALA A 73 7.63 -6.00 -9.36
C ALA A 73 7.47 -6.00 -10.88
N GLN A 74 7.25 -7.19 -11.44
CA GLN A 74 7.23 -7.39 -12.90
C GLN A 74 5.86 -7.80 -13.41
N GLY A 75 4.88 -7.92 -12.53
CA GLY A 75 3.54 -8.34 -12.92
C GLY A 75 2.70 -7.19 -13.45
N GLN A 76 1.55 -7.55 -14.00
CA GLN A 76 0.58 -6.61 -14.53
C GLN A 76 -0.70 -6.55 -13.71
N ARG A 77 -0.80 -7.37 -12.68
CA ARG A 77 -1.96 -7.46 -11.81
C ARG A 77 -1.52 -7.30 -10.37
N ILE A 78 -2.32 -6.57 -9.61
CA ILE A 78 -2.14 -6.46 -8.16
C ILE A 78 -3.45 -6.81 -7.50
N ASP A 79 -3.44 -7.88 -6.69
CA ASP A 79 -4.57 -8.22 -5.83
C ASP A 79 -4.24 -7.76 -4.42
N ALA A 80 -5.08 -6.88 -3.87
CA ALA A 80 -4.93 -6.37 -2.52
C ALA A 80 -5.90 -7.10 -1.60
N THR A 81 -5.41 -7.62 -0.48
CA THR A 81 -6.23 -8.40 0.45
C THR A 81 -6.17 -7.80 1.85
N ALA A 82 -7.34 -7.61 2.44
CA ALA A 82 -7.51 -7.08 3.79
C ALA A 82 -7.47 -8.18 4.86
N LEU A 83 -7.41 -7.76 6.12
CA LEU A 83 -7.39 -8.69 7.26
C LEU A 83 -8.62 -9.62 7.31
N ASN A 84 -9.77 -9.14 6.80
CA ASN A 84 -11.00 -9.95 6.75
C ASN A 84 -11.12 -10.76 5.45
N ASP A 85 -10.02 -10.87 4.70
CA ASP A 85 -9.92 -11.58 3.43
C ASP A 85 -10.69 -10.96 2.26
N TYR A 86 -11.22 -9.73 2.43
CA TYR A 86 -11.72 -8.96 1.29
C TYR A 86 -10.56 -8.72 0.32
N SER A 87 -10.80 -9.01 -0.95
CA SER A 87 -9.75 -8.92 -1.96
C SER A 87 -10.23 -8.08 -3.14
N MET A 88 -9.35 -7.25 -3.68
CA MET A 88 -9.68 -6.38 -4.79
C MET A 88 -8.53 -6.31 -5.78
N LEU A 89 -8.86 -6.46 -7.07
CA LEU A 89 -7.90 -6.28 -8.14
C LEU A 89 -7.74 -4.77 -8.40
N LEU A 90 -6.52 -4.26 -8.32
CA LEU A 90 -6.25 -2.85 -8.57
C LEU A 90 -6.03 -2.58 -10.06
N ASN A 91 -6.46 -1.40 -10.51
CA ASN A 91 -6.13 -0.90 -11.84
C ASN A 91 -4.67 -0.44 -11.81
N LEU A 92 -3.76 -1.25 -12.34
CA LEU A 92 -2.32 -1.00 -12.24
C LEU A 92 -1.88 0.29 -12.93
N PRO A 93 -2.35 0.61 -14.16
CA PRO A 93 -1.98 1.90 -14.76
C PRO A 93 -2.34 3.09 -13.88
N ALA A 94 -3.54 3.12 -13.30
CA ALA A 94 -3.94 4.20 -12.41
C ALA A 94 -3.10 4.20 -11.13
N ALA A 95 -2.83 3.03 -10.56
CA ALA A 95 -2.06 2.92 -9.33
C ALA A 95 -0.61 3.38 -9.52
N ARG A 96 -0.07 3.29 -10.74
CA ARG A 96 1.28 3.79 -11.03
C ARG A 96 1.29 5.25 -11.43
N GLN A 97 0.26 5.70 -12.13
CA GLN A 97 0.19 7.08 -12.66
C GLN A 97 -0.07 8.10 -11.56
N TYR A 98 -0.97 7.81 -10.64
CA TYR A 98 -1.36 8.73 -9.59
C TYR A 98 -0.59 8.45 -8.30
N PRO A 99 -0.45 9.45 -7.41
CA PRO A 99 0.25 9.26 -6.13
C PRO A 99 -0.63 8.51 -5.13
N VAL A 100 -0.88 7.23 -5.41
CA VAL A 100 -1.57 6.31 -4.52
C VAL A 100 -0.58 5.86 -3.46
N ILE A 101 -0.98 5.92 -2.18
CA ILE A 101 -0.09 5.55 -1.10
C ILE A 101 -0.67 4.40 -0.27
N LEU A 102 0.24 3.66 0.36
CA LEU A 102 -0.10 2.71 1.41
C LEU A 102 0.02 3.45 2.73
N ALA A 103 -1.08 4.05 3.17
CA ALA A 103 -1.06 4.91 4.33
C ALA A 103 -0.97 4.12 5.62
N THR A 104 -0.02 4.49 6.47
CA THR A 104 0.14 3.93 7.81
C THR A 104 -0.21 4.95 8.88
N ARG A 105 -0.30 6.23 8.51
CA ARG A 105 -0.60 7.31 9.44
C ARG A 105 -1.71 8.20 8.91
N LYS A 106 -2.53 8.68 9.82
CA LYS A 106 -3.59 9.64 9.57
C LYS A 106 -3.41 10.78 10.55
N ASN A 107 -3.25 12.00 10.02
CA ASN A 107 -3.02 13.20 10.83
C ASN A 107 -1.87 13.02 11.83
N GLY A 108 -0.78 12.37 11.36
CA GLY A 108 0.43 12.19 12.14
C GLY A 108 0.42 11.00 13.09
N LYS A 109 -0.68 10.26 13.17
CA LYS A 109 -0.79 9.14 14.11
C LYS A 109 -0.89 7.81 13.35
N VAL A 110 -0.21 6.79 13.86
CA VAL A 110 -0.29 5.43 13.33
C VAL A 110 -1.75 4.96 13.42
N MET A 111 -2.27 4.44 12.32
CA MET A 111 -3.64 3.92 12.28
C MET A 111 -3.68 2.53 12.91
N ARG A 112 -4.63 2.35 13.84
CA ARG A 112 -4.88 1.05 14.46
C ARG A 112 -5.87 0.27 13.59
N VAL A 113 -5.97 -1.04 13.85
CA VAL A 113 -6.92 -1.89 13.13
C VAL A 113 -8.34 -1.32 13.19
N ARG A 114 -8.78 -0.86 14.35
CA ARG A 114 -10.13 -0.28 14.50
C ARG A 114 -10.29 1.06 13.77
N ASP A 115 -9.17 1.68 13.35
CA ASP A 115 -9.17 2.95 12.62
C ASP A 115 -8.79 2.76 11.16
N LYS A 116 -9.04 1.58 10.60
CA LYS A 116 -8.76 1.17 9.22
C LYS A 116 -7.29 0.82 8.95
N GLY A 117 -6.44 0.79 9.99
CA GLY A 117 -5.06 0.33 9.88
C GLY A 117 -4.92 -1.19 9.93
N PRO A 118 -3.71 -1.68 9.89
CA PRO A 118 -2.45 -0.94 9.93
C PRO A 118 -2.14 -0.17 8.65
N ILE A 119 -2.73 -0.56 7.51
CA ILE A 119 -2.47 0.07 6.21
C ILE A 119 -3.80 0.31 5.49
N TRP A 120 -3.96 1.51 4.95
CA TRP A 120 -5.11 1.89 4.13
C TRP A 120 -4.60 2.39 2.79
N ILE A 121 -5.06 1.79 1.70
CA ILE A 121 -4.72 2.26 0.36
C ILE A 121 -5.49 3.56 0.13
N ILE A 122 -4.78 4.67 -0.01
CA ILE A 122 -5.37 5.99 -0.19
C ILE A 122 -5.09 6.51 -1.60
N TYR A 123 -6.16 6.85 -2.31
CA TYR A 123 -6.11 7.53 -3.60
C TYR A 123 -6.30 9.04 -3.38
N PRO A 124 -5.58 9.90 -4.10
CA PRO A 124 -5.65 11.36 -3.91
C PRO A 124 -6.90 11.95 -4.58
N LEU A 125 -8.08 11.62 -4.06
CA LEU A 125 -9.36 11.97 -4.68
C LEU A 125 -9.61 13.47 -4.75
N SER A 126 -9.13 14.24 -3.75
CA SER A 126 -9.36 15.68 -3.71
C SER A 126 -8.63 16.40 -4.84
N ASP A 127 -7.38 15.98 -5.13
CA ASP A 127 -6.57 16.62 -6.15
C ASP A 127 -6.84 16.10 -7.56
N PHE A 128 -7.42 14.91 -7.67
CA PHE A 128 -7.68 14.25 -8.96
C PHE A 128 -9.13 13.78 -9.03
N PRO A 129 -10.08 14.69 -9.38
CA PRO A 129 -11.50 14.33 -9.42
C PRO A 129 -11.82 13.17 -10.35
N GLU A 130 -11.00 12.93 -11.37
CA GLU A 130 -11.16 11.79 -12.28
C GLU A 130 -11.04 10.44 -11.58
N LEU A 131 -10.45 10.41 -10.38
CA LEU A 131 -10.35 9.19 -9.58
C LEU A 131 -11.61 8.93 -8.74
N ARG A 132 -12.56 9.85 -8.75
CA ARG A 132 -13.79 9.72 -7.97
C ARG A 132 -14.79 8.81 -8.68
N LYS A 133 -14.39 7.52 -8.80
CA LYS A 133 -15.17 6.48 -9.44
C LYS A 133 -15.25 5.28 -8.51
N GLU A 134 -16.32 4.51 -8.65
CA GLU A 134 -16.57 3.36 -7.81
C GLU A 134 -15.41 2.35 -7.86
N GLU A 135 -14.82 2.13 -9.05
CA GLU A 135 -13.69 1.20 -9.15
C GLU A 135 -12.51 1.61 -8.28
N HIS A 136 -12.22 2.92 -8.20
CA HIS A 136 -11.12 3.41 -7.38
C HIS A 136 -11.49 3.45 -5.90
N HIS A 137 -12.76 3.71 -5.58
CA HIS A 137 -13.22 3.64 -4.20
C HIS A 137 -13.08 2.24 -3.65
N HIS A 138 -13.43 1.21 -4.44
CA HIS A 138 -13.27 -0.19 -4.03
C HIS A 138 -11.79 -0.58 -3.89
N ALA A 139 -10.91 0.06 -4.66
CA ALA A 139 -9.47 -0.18 -4.57
C ALA A 139 -8.83 0.43 -3.33
N MET A 140 -9.55 1.31 -2.61
CA MET A 140 -9.06 1.91 -1.36
C MET A 140 -9.27 0.92 -0.21
N VAL A 141 -8.61 -0.22 -0.30
CA VAL A 141 -8.73 -1.30 0.69
C VAL A 141 -8.13 -0.85 2.00
N TRP A 142 -8.91 -0.96 3.09
CA TRP A 142 -8.40 -0.70 4.44
C TRP A 142 -8.06 -2.00 5.15
N GLN A 143 -7.32 -1.89 6.26
CA GLN A 143 -6.81 -3.06 6.98
C GLN A 143 -6.07 -4.01 6.03
N LEU A 144 -5.30 -3.43 5.13
CA LEU A 144 -4.54 -4.19 4.14
C LEU A 144 -3.54 -5.10 4.83
N LYS A 145 -3.47 -6.38 4.41
CA LYS A 145 -2.49 -7.32 4.90
C LYS A 145 -1.54 -7.84 3.83
N SER A 146 -1.97 -7.88 2.57
CA SER A 146 -1.12 -8.44 1.52
C SER A 146 -1.41 -7.86 0.16
N LEU A 147 -0.36 -7.87 -0.68
CA LEU A 147 -0.44 -7.58 -2.10
C LEU A 147 0.13 -8.77 -2.85
N ASN A 148 -0.57 -9.23 -3.89
CA ASN A 148 -0.06 -10.28 -4.76
C ASN A 148 0.14 -9.72 -6.16
N ILE A 149 1.36 -9.86 -6.68
CA ILE A 149 1.74 -9.35 -8.00
C ILE A 149 1.71 -10.52 -8.98
N GLY A 150 0.75 -10.49 -9.90
CA GLY A 150 0.57 -11.52 -10.90
C GLY A 150 0.80 -11.00 -12.31
N ARG A 151 0.81 -11.91 -13.26
CA ARG A 151 0.99 -11.58 -14.67
C ARG A 151 -0.30 -11.14 -15.33
#